data_82207e20b9348aade354ce4e4be4abc8
#
_entry.id   82207e20b9348aade354ce4e4be4abc8
#
_cell.length_a   1.000
_cell.length_b   1.000
_cell.length_c   1.000
_cell.angle_alpha   90.00
_cell.angle_beta   90.00
_cell.angle_gamma   90.00
#
_symmetry.space_group_name_H-M   'P 1'
#
loop_
_entity.id
_entity.type
_entity.pdbx_description
1 polymer ?
#
loop_
_entity_poly.entity_id
_entity_poly.type
_entity_poly.pdbx_seq_one_letter_code
_entity_poly.pdbx_strand_id
1 'polypeptide(L)'
;IYGHGYGDKALKCLADNMKAFFPSDAILGRNGGDEFCVLLPNYTFEEAEAQLQQFTSLPKTFSCRGREQQFYISLGYAEYPTFASSLSQLMRCADAALYEIKLHGKNGCMSYSKKLQSVVRKQLGFALRDISEHLPGAFIIYRADKEDDELFYANHEFLSMTGYQSMDEFFRLTNKSFHNLIRED
;
A
#
# COMPACT_ATOMS: atom_id res chain seq x y z
N ILE A 1 23.01 -7.43 10.21
CA ILE A 1 24.37 -7.31 9.64
C ILE A 1 24.90 -5.89 9.78
N TYR A 2 24.09 -4.83 9.55
CA TYR A 2 24.54 -3.43 9.61
C TYR A 2 24.19 -2.67 10.88
N GLY A 3 23.27 -3.18 11.72
CA GLY A 3 22.84 -2.60 13.01
C GLY A 3 21.92 -1.38 12.86
N HIS A 4 21.26 -0.99 13.97
CA HIS A 4 20.28 0.12 13.99
C HIS A 4 20.86 1.46 13.53
N GLY A 5 22.07 1.79 13.95
CA GLY A 5 22.71 3.06 13.59
C GLY A 5 23.01 3.25 12.09
N TYR A 6 23.02 2.16 11.30
CA TYR A 6 23.12 2.23 9.84
C TYR A 6 21.77 2.61 9.22
N GLY A 7 20.70 1.96 9.66
CA GLY A 7 19.34 2.26 9.21
C GLY A 7 18.95 3.71 9.49
N ASP A 8 19.23 4.20 10.70
CA ASP A 8 18.93 5.58 11.09
C ASP A 8 19.63 6.62 10.20
N LYS A 9 20.87 6.35 9.79
CA LYS A 9 21.60 7.24 8.86
C LYS A 9 20.98 7.22 7.46
N ALA A 10 20.58 6.06 6.96
CA ALA A 10 19.89 5.96 5.68
C ALA A 10 18.55 6.70 5.69
N LEU A 11 17.75 6.53 6.76
CA LEU A 11 16.47 7.21 6.93
C LEU A 11 16.63 8.73 7.03
N LYS A 12 17.64 9.19 7.78
CA LYS A 12 17.97 10.62 7.84
C LYS A 12 18.39 11.16 6.49
N CYS A 13 19.27 10.45 5.79
CA CYS A 13 19.70 10.81 4.44
C CYS A 13 18.50 10.91 3.49
N LEU A 14 17.54 9.97 3.54
CA LEU A 14 16.33 10.04 2.73
C LEU A 14 15.51 11.29 3.06
N ALA A 15 15.27 11.57 4.34
CA ALA A 15 14.54 12.75 4.78
C ALA A 15 15.20 14.06 4.29
N ASP A 16 16.53 14.16 4.38
CA ASP A 16 17.28 15.34 3.94
C ASP A 16 17.23 15.47 2.40
N ASN A 17 17.35 14.37 1.65
CA ASN A 17 17.17 14.37 0.19
C ASN A 17 15.74 14.78 -0.21
N MET A 18 14.71 14.31 0.48
CA MET A 18 13.33 14.73 0.22
C MET A 18 13.15 16.24 0.40
N LYS A 19 13.64 16.78 1.51
CA LYS A 19 13.58 18.22 1.80
C LYS A 19 14.33 19.08 0.79
N ALA A 20 15.44 18.58 0.28
CA ALA A 20 16.25 19.30 -0.69
C ALA A 20 15.69 19.23 -2.13
N PHE A 21 14.98 18.15 -2.44
CA PHE A 21 14.51 17.89 -3.80
C PHE A 21 13.10 18.42 -4.05
N PHE A 22 12.16 18.16 -3.14
CA PHE A 22 10.77 18.57 -3.33
C PHE A 22 10.57 20.06 -3.04
N PRO A 23 9.62 20.70 -3.73
CA PRO A 23 9.35 22.12 -3.55
C PRO A 23 8.81 22.43 -2.16
N SER A 24 8.86 23.70 -1.77
CA SER A 24 8.51 24.15 -0.41
C SER A 24 7.04 24.00 -0.05
N ASP A 25 6.15 23.87 -1.03
CA ASP A 25 4.71 23.61 -0.85
C ASP A 25 4.39 22.10 -0.78
N ALA A 26 5.36 21.23 -1.04
CA ALA A 26 5.19 19.80 -0.84
C ALA A 26 5.06 19.45 0.65
N ILE A 27 4.12 18.58 0.97
CA ILE A 27 3.94 18.10 2.34
C ILE A 27 4.70 16.77 2.47
N LEU A 28 5.73 16.77 3.30
CA LEU A 28 6.57 15.61 3.56
C LEU A 28 6.21 14.98 4.90
N GLY A 29 6.02 13.67 4.92
CA GLY A 29 5.67 12.92 6.12
C GLY A 29 6.46 11.63 6.26
N ARG A 30 6.49 11.09 7.48
CA ARG A 30 6.99 9.75 7.80
C ARG A 30 5.93 9.02 8.61
N ASN A 31 5.40 7.93 8.07
CA ASN A 31 4.32 7.15 8.70
C ASN A 31 4.84 6.20 9.78
N GLY A 32 6.14 5.97 9.82
CA GLY A 32 6.80 5.06 10.77
C GLY A 32 7.83 4.16 10.06
N GLY A 33 8.70 3.53 10.83
CA GLY A 33 9.71 2.62 10.27
C GLY A 33 10.52 3.24 9.12
N ASP A 34 10.44 2.65 7.95
CA ASP A 34 11.08 3.09 6.70
C ASP A 34 10.09 3.71 5.68
N GLU A 35 8.87 4.02 6.11
CA GLU A 35 7.83 4.55 5.26
C GLU A 35 7.76 6.08 5.30
N PHE A 36 7.96 6.69 4.14
CA PHE A 36 7.85 8.14 3.91
C PHE A 36 6.74 8.41 2.91
N CYS A 37 6.14 9.60 3.01
CA CYS A 37 5.16 10.08 2.05
C CYS A 37 5.46 11.50 1.62
N VAL A 38 5.01 11.84 0.41
CA VAL A 38 5.01 13.20 -0.13
C VAL A 38 3.64 13.48 -0.78
N LEU A 39 3.04 14.62 -0.45
CA LEU A 39 1.90 15.15 -1.17
C LEU A 39 2.37 16.35 -1.97
N LEU A 40 2.01 16.38 -3.24
CA LEU A 40 2.33 17.45 -4.19
C LEU A 40 1.02 18.19 -4.54
N PRO A 41 0.65 19.23 -3.80
CA PRO A 41 -0.57 19.99 -4.09
C PRO A 41 -0.38 20.84 -5.36
N ASN A 42 -1.47 20.99 -6.14
CA ASN A 42 -1.50 21.86 -7.33
C ASN A 42 -0.55 21.43 -8.48
N TYR A 43 -0.13 20.18 -8.52
CA TYR A 43 0.63 19.60 -9.62
C TYR A 43 -0.31 18.83 -10.56
N THR A 44 -0.05 18.91 -11.86
CA THR A 44 -0.65 17.96 -12.80
C THR A 44 -0.06 16.58 -12.58
N PHE A 45 -0.77 15.54 -13.07
CA PHE A 45 -0.29 14.16 -12.96
C PHE A 45 1.11 14.00 -13.61
N GLU A 46 1.29 14.58 -14.79
CA GLU A 46 2.54 14.50 -15.57
C GLU A 46 3.70 15.21 -14.87
N GLU A 47 3.45 16.37 -14.26
CA GLU A 47 4.48 17.10 -13.50
C GLU A 47 4.89 16.32 -12.24
N ALA A 48 3.91 15.80 -11.50
CA ALA A 48 4.18 14.99 -10.33
C ALA A 48 4.93 13.70 -10.70
N GLU A 49 4.49 12.99 -11.75
CA GLU A 49 5.15 11.78 -12.26
C GLU A 49 6.61 12.05 -12.62
N ALA A 50 6.88 13.10 -13.38
CA ALA A 50 8.24 13.46 -13.79
C ALA A 50 9.15 13.71 -12.56
N GLN A 51 8.66 14.45 -11.56
CA GLN A 51 9.40 14.69 -10.31
C GLN A 51 9.65 13.42 -9.53
N LEU A 52 8.63 12.55 -9.36
CA LEU A 52 8.75 11.31 -8.61
C LEU A 52 9.71 10.31 -9.29
N GLN A 53 9.65 10.21 -10.62
CA GLN A 53 10.59 9.40 -11.40
C GLN A 53 12.03 9.94 -11.29
N GLN A 54 12.21 11.24 -11.41
CA GLN A 54 13.50 11.89 -11.22
C GLN A 54 14.05 11.64 -9.82
N PHE A 55 13.23 11.87 -8.78
CA PHE A 55 13.66 11.62 -7.41
C PHE A 55 14.07 10.16 -7.19
N THR A 56 13.32 9.21 -7.72
CA THR A 56 13.60 7.79 -7.57
C THR A 56 14.90 7.37 -8.29
N SER A 57 15.20 7.96 -9.45
CA SER A 57 16.39 7.66 -10.25
C SER A 57 17.69 8.22 -9.66
N LEU A 58 17.61 9.28 -8.84
CA LEU A 58 18.79 9.87 -8.22
C LEU A 58 19.42 8.90 -7.20
N PRO A 59 20.75 8.71 -7.23
CA PRO A 59 21.42 7.88 -6.24
C PRO A 59 21.28 8.48 -4.83
N LYS A 60 20.97 7.63 -3.85
CA LYS A 60 20.89 7.98 -2.43
C LYS A 60 22.11 7.44 -1.73
N THR A 61 23.04 8.33 -1.35
CA THR A 61 24.30 7.94 -0.72
C THR A 61 24.49 8.61 0.63
N PHE A 62 25.11 7.92 1.57
CA PHE A 62 25.49 8.46 2.87
C PHE A 62 26.80 7.85 3.37
N SER A 63 27.53 8.57 4.19
CA SER A 63 28.75 8.06 4.80
C SER A 63 28.48 7.30 6.08
N CYS A 64 29.00 6.08 6.19
CA CYS A 64 28.95 5.29 7.42
C CYS A 64 30.29 4.59 7.67
N ARG A 65 30.90 4.85 8.84
CA ARG A 65 32.20 4.28 9.24
C ARG A 65 33.31 4.54 8.23
N GLY A 66 33.36 5.76 7.65
CA GLY A 66 34.35 6.15 6.68
C GLY A 66 34.17 5.54 5.29
N ARG A 67 33.05 4.89 5.01
CA ARG A 67 32.70 4.32 3.71
C ARG A 67 31.41 4.95 3.17
N GLU A 68 31.39 5.24 1.90
CA GLU A 68 30.18 5.64 1.20
C GLU A 68 29.27 4.43 1.02
N GLN A 69 27.98 4.60 1.32
CA GLN A 69 26.96 3.58 1.20
C GLN A 69 25.85 4.11 0.31
N GLN A 70 25.32 3.25 -0.54
CA GLN A 70 24.21 3.56 -1.42
C GLN A 70 22.98 2.75 -1.04
N PHE A 71 21.80 3.35 -1.17
CA PHE A 71 20.53 2.65 -1.03
C PHE A 71 19.54 3.08 -2.12
N TYR A 72 18.54 2.25 -2.31
CA TYR A 72 17.50 2.46 -3.29
C TYR A 72 16.15 2.59 -2.60
N ILE A 73 15.21 3.23 -3.28
CA ILE A 73 13.83 3.39 -2.80
C ILE A 73 12.86 2.80 -3.81
N SER A 74 11.72 2.37 -3.31
CA SER A 74 10.54 2.05 -4.11
C SER A 74 9.46 3.08 -3.81
N LEU A 75 8.76 3.58 -4.83
CA LEU A 75 7.81 4.66 -4.70
C LEU A 75 6.53 4.33 -5.48
N GLY A 76 5.41 4.19 -4.76
CA GLY A 76 4.08 4.12 -5.35
C GLY A 76 3.37 5.46 -5.24
N TYR A 77 2.59 5.86 -6.24
CA TYR A 77 1.85 7.12 -6.22
C TYR A 77 0.47 7.00 -6.85
N ALA A 78 -0.42 7.90 -6.46
CA ALA A 78 -1.78 7.97 -6.98
C ALA A 78 -2.24 9.43 -7.06
N GLU A 79 -3.19 9.69 -7.96
CA GLU A 79 -3.76 10.99 -8.21
C GLU A 79 -5.09 11.18 -7.49
N TYR A 80 -5.28 12.37 -6.90
CA TYR A 80 -6.55 12.84 -6.39
C TYR A 80 -7.10 13.95 -7.33
N PRO A 81 -8.40 13.99 -7.64
CA PRO A 81 -9.48 13.12 -7.17
C PRO A 81 -9.71 11.87 -8.03
N THR A 82 -8.90 11.62 -9.06
CA THR A 82 -9.10 10.60 -10.09
C THR A 82 -9.32 9.19 -9.53
N PHE A 83 -8.52 8.81 -8.52
CA PHE A 83 -8.55 7.46 -7.95
C PHE A 83 -9.01 7.41 -6.49
N ALA A 84 -9.23 8.57 -5.86
CA ALA A 84 -9.56 8.64 -4.45
C ALA A 84 -10.53 9.78 -4.16
N SER A 85 -11.39 9.60 -3.17
CA SER A 85 -12.29 10.63 -2.65
C SER A 85 -11.89 11.12 -1.25
N SER A 86 -10.90 10.47 -0.62
CA SER A 86 -10.35 10.82 0.68
C SER A 86 -8.84 10.60 0.72
N LEU A 87 -8.16 11.22 1.70
CA LEU A 87 -6.73 11.00 1.93
C LEU A 87 -6.42 9.53 2.23
N SER A 88 -7.25 8.89 3.04
CA SER A 88 -7.11 7.47 3.37
C SER A 88 -7.17 6.59 2.13
N GLN A 89 -8.09 6.88 1.21
CA GLN A 89 -8.19 6.15 -0.05
C GLN A 89 -6.99 6.45 -0.99
N LEU A 90 -6.52 7.69 -1.02
CA LEU A 90 -5.34 8.08 -1.81
C LEU A 90 -4.09 7.32 -1.35
N MET A 91 -3.86 7.25 -0.03
CA MET A 91 -2.76 6.48 0.55
C MET A 91 -2.84 5.00 0.17
N ARG A 92 -4.03 4.39 0.26
CA ARG A 92 -4.22 2.99 -0.15
C ARG A 92 -3.92 2.73 -1.62
N CYS A 93 -4.27 3.67 -2.50
CA CYS A 93 -3.93 3.57 -3.91
C CYS A 93 -2.41 3.63 -4.14
N ALA A 94 -1.72 4.54 -3.46
CA ALA A 94 -0.27 4.65 -3.52
C ALA A 94 0.42 3.39 -2.96
N ASP A 95 -0.06 2.83 -1.84
CA ASP A 95 0.45 1.60 -1.25
C ASP A 95 0.27 0.39 -2.18
N ALA A 96 -0.87 0.30 -2.90
CA ALA A 96 -1.08 -0.75 -3.87
C ALA A 96 -0.06 -0.69 -5.01
N ALA A 97 0.29 0.50 -5.49
CA ALA A 97 1.33 0.69 -6.50
C ALA A 97 2.73 0.37 -5.94
N LEU A 98 3.01 0.77 -4.71
CA LEU A 98 4.26 0.45 -4.02
C LEU A 98 4.45 -1.06 -3.83
N TYR A 99 3.38 -1.77 -3.46
CA TYR A 99 3.40 -3.21 -3.29
C TYR A 99 3.77 -3.92 -4.61
N GLU A 100 3.20 -3.49 -5.72
CA GLU A 100 3.49 -4.05 -7.05
C GLU A 100 4.97 -3.90 -7.43
N ILE A 101 5.59 -2.74 -7.16
CA ILE A 101 7.03 -2.57 -7.37
C ILE A 101 7.84 -3.55 -6.49
N LYS A 102 7.44 -3.72 -5.23
CA LYS A 102 8.14 -4.63 -4.30
C LYS A 102 8.09 -6.08 -4.77
N LEU A 103 7.03 -6.49 -5.48
CA LEU A 103 6.91 -7.83 -6.08
C LEU A 103 7.79 -8.00 -7.33
N HIS A 104 7.99 -6.94 -8.12
CA HIS A 104 8.72 -6.99 -9.40
C HIS A 104 10.20 -6.59 -9.32
N GLY A 105 10.82 -6.73 -8.15
CA GLY A 105 12.28 -6.57 -8.02
C GLY A 105 12.71 -5.33 -7.26
N LYS A 106 11.77 -4.54 -6.71
CA LYS A 106 12.06 -3.30 -5.95
C LYS A 106 12.78 -2.24 -6.80
N ASN A 107 13.09 -1.10 -6.19
CA ASN A 107 13.83 -0.01 -6.83
C ASN A 107 13.12 0.53 -8.09
N GLY A 108 12.18 1.42 -7.91
CA GLY A 108 11.42 2.01 -9.00
C GLY A 108 10.30 2.92 -8.53
N CYS A 109 9.58 3.46 -9.50
CA CYS A 109 8.44 4.33 -9.31
C CYS A 109 7.26 3.83 -10.14
N MET A 110 6.05 3.78 -9.58
CA MET A 110 4.85 3.29 -10.26
C MET A 110 3.61 4.08 -9.86
N SER A 111 2.79 4.43 -10.86
CA SER A 111 1.47 5.00 -10.66
C SER A 111 0.43 3.94 -10.35
N TYR A 112 -0.52 4.30 -9.50
CA TYR A 112 -1.72 3.50 -9.31
C TYR A 112 -2.60 3.52 -10.56
N SER A 113 -3.17 2.37 -10.89
CA SER A 113 -4.20 2.24 -11.92
C SER A 113 -5.31 1.28 -11.46
N LYS A 114 -6.52 1.44 -12.00
CA LYS A 114 -7.64 0.51 -11.70
C LYS A 114 -7.31 -0.94 -12.05
N LYS A 115 -6.42 -1.17 -13.01
CA LYS A 115 -5.95 -2.50 -13.38
C LYS A 115 -5.12 -3.15 -12.27
N LEU A 116 -4.29 -2.36 -11.58
CA LEU A 116 -3.50 -2.78 -10.42
C LEU A 116 -4.39 -3.26 -9.26
N GLN A 117 -5.49 -2.58 -8.99
CA GLN A 117 -6.44 -2.99 -7.95
C GLN A 117 -6.96 -4.42 -8.14
N SER A 118 -7.21 -4.83 -9.39
CA SER A 118 -7.69 -6.18 -9.70
C SER A 118 -6.60 -7.25 -9.53
N VAL A 119 -5.34 -6.91 -9.78
CA VAL A 119 -4.19 -7.82 -9.65
C VAL A 119 -3.86 -8.06 -8.17
N VAL A 120 -3.76 -7.01 -7.38
CA VAL A 120 -3.50 -7.09 -5.93
C VAL A 120 -4.61 -7.89 -5.22
N ARG A 121 -5.88 -7.65 -5.57
CA ARG A 121 -7.01 -8.43 -5.02
C ARG A 121 -6.93 -9.92 -5.39
N LYS A 122 -6.53 -10.26 -6.61
CA LYS A 122 -6.37 -11.65 -7.03
C LYS A 122 -5.23 -12.35 -6.27
N GLN A 123 -4.07 -11.70 -6.16
CA GLN A 123 -2.89 -12.28 -5.49
C GLN A 123 -3.12 -12.48 -3.99
N LEU A 124 -3.71 -11.50 -3.29
CA LEU A 124 -4.14 -11.67 -1.90
C LEU A 124 -5.15 -12.82 -1.76
N GLY A 125 -6.12 -12.91 -2.67
CA GLY A 125 -7.13 -13.97 -2.67
C GLY A 125 -6.52 -15.36 -2.85
N PHE A 126 -5.50 -15.53 -3.70
CA PHE A 126 -4.80 -16.81 -3.89
C PHE A 126 -3.97 -17.21 -2.66
N ALA A 127 -3.15 -16.29 -2.14
CA ALA A 127 -2.34 -16.57 -0.96
C ALA A 127 -3.18 -16.87 0.29
N LEU A 128 -4.29 -16.16 0.46
CA LEU A 128 -5.23 -16.40 1.56
C LEU A 128 -6.00 -17.70 1.40
N ARG A 129 -6.38 -18.08 0.18
CA ARG A 129 -7.09 -19.34 -0.08
C ARG A 129 -6.22 -20.55 0.25
N ASP A 130 -4.95 -20.53 -0.14
CA ASP A 130 -4.01 -21.63 0.13
C ASP A 130 -3.76 -21.82 1.63
N ILE A 131 -3.69 -20.72 2.39
CA ILE A 131 -3.55 -20.78 3.86
C ILE A 131 -4.85 -21.23 4.52
N SER A 132 -5.97 -20.72 4.05
CA SER A 132 -7.27 -20.88 4.70
C SER A 132 -7.90 -22.26 4.56
N GLU A 133 -7.61 -22.97 3.48
CA GLU A 133 -8.10 -24.34 3.27
C GLU A 133 -7.47 -25.35 4.27
N HIS A 134 -6.37 -24.95 4.92
CA HIS A 134 -5.63 -25.78 5.87
C HIS A 134 -5.76 -25.33 7.33
N LEU A 135 -6.45 -24.21 7.61
CA LEU A 135 -6.70 -23.74 8.97
C LEU A 135 -8.03 -24.33 9.51
N PRO A 136 -8.03 -24.90 10.73
CA PRO A 136 -9.26 -25.38 11.34
C PRO A 136 -10.12 -24.21 11.81
N GLY A 137 -11.42 -24.27 11.52
CA GLY A 137 -12.43 -23.33 11.99
C GLY A 137 -12.93 -22.36 10.92
N ALA A 138 -14.09 -21.77 11.21
CA ALA A 138 -14.73 -20.76 10.36
C ALA A 138 -14.07 -19.40 10.55
N PHE A 139 -13.65 -18.74 9.50
CA PHE A 139 -13.07 -17.38 9.57
C PHE A 139 -13.34 -16.54 8.33
N ILE A 140 -13.32 -15.24 8.55
CA ILE A 140 -13.42 -14.20 7.53
C ILE A 140 -12.22 -13.24 7.62
N ILE A 141 -11.91 -12.59 6.52
CA ILE A 141 -10.94 -11.52 6.47
C ILE A 141 -11.64 -10.28 5.95
N TYR A 142 -11.56 -9.22 6.73
CA TYR A 142 -12.14 -7.92 6.39
C TYR A 142 -11.19 -6.79 6.78
N ARG A 143 -11.43 -5.61 6.22
CA ARG A 143 -10.70 -4.41 6.60
C ARG A 143 -11.36 -3.77 7.82
N ALA A 144 -10.63 -3.66 8.91
CA ALA A 144 -11.10 -3.02 10.14
C ALA A 144 -10.80 -1.51 10.09
N ASP A 145 -11.43 -0.79 9.16
CA ASP A 145 -11.35 0.66 9.04
C ASP A 145 -12.74 1.27 9.29
N LYS A 146 -12.81 2.42 9.98
CA LYS A 146 -14.08 3.09 10.26
C LYS A 146 -14.82 3.57 9.00
N GLU A 147 -14.09 3.83 7.93
CA GLU A 147 -14.63 4.33 6.67
C GLU A 147 -14.78 3.23 5.60
N ASP A 148 -14.14 2.05 5.82
CA ASP A 148 -14.10 0.98 4.84
C ASP A 148 -13.92 -0.37 5.54
N ASP A 149 -15.02 -1.09 5.68
CA ASP A 149 -15.11 -2.39 6.31
C ASP A 149 -15.17 -3.55 5.28
N GLU A 150 -14.52 -3.37 4.14
CA GLU A 150 -14.60 -4.29 3.00
C GLU A 150 -14.21 -5.72 3.39
N LEU A 151 -15.11 -6.67 3.07
CA LEU A 151 -14.86 -8.10 3.18
C LEU A 151 -14.00 -8.60 2.02
N PHE A 152 -12.91 -9.29 2.33
CA PHE A 152 -11.98 -9.83 1.34
C PHE A 152 -12.11 -11.33 1.13
N TYR A 153 -12.42 -12.06 2.19
CA TYR A 153 -12.39 -13.51 2.15
C TYR A 153 -13.24 -14.13 3.27
N ALA A 154 -13.83 -15.28 2.95
CA ALA A 154 -14.41 -16.20 3.92
C ALA A 154 -14.02 -17.63 3.53
N ASN A 155 -13.62 -18.48 4.49
CA ASN A 155 -13.31 -19.87 4.18
C ASN A 155 -14.59 -20.72 4.03
N HIS A 156 -14.41 -21.93 3.51
CA HIS A 156 -15.51 -22.86 3.25
C HIS A 156 -16.32 -23.16 4.52
N GLU A 157 -15.67 -23.33 5.66
CA GLU A 157 -16.36 -23.58 6.92
C GLU A 157 -17.24 -22.42 7.36
N PHE A 158 -16.78 -21.19 7.19
CA PHE A 158 -17.59 -20.00 7.47
C PHE A 158 -18.82 -19.92 6.56
N LEU A 159 -18.65 -20.11 5.26
CA LEU A 159 -19.75 -20.12 4.30
C LEU A 159 -20.78 -21.20 4.63
N SER A 160 -20.32 -22.42 4.93
CA SER A 160 -21.17 -23.53 5.30
C SER A 160 -21.94 -23.27 6.60
N MET A 161 -21.27 -22.73 7.62
CA MET A 161 -21.88 -22.41 8.92
C MET A 161 -22.95 -21.30 8.82
N THR A 162 -22.72 -20.34 7.92
CA THR A 162 -23.62 -19.19 7.72
C THR A 162 -24.67 -19.42 6.62
N GLY A 163 -24.61 -20.55 5.91
CA GLY A 163 -25.58 -20.95 4.90
C GLY A 163 -25.35 -20.38 3.51
N TYR A 164 -24.23 -19.67 3.28
CA TYR A 164 -23.88 -19.17 1.96
C TYR A 164 -23.35 -20.30 1.06
N GLN A 165 -23.81 -20.35 -0.19
CA GLN A 165 -23.43 -21.40 -1.15
C GLN A 165 -22.10 -21.12 -1.85
N SER A 166 -21.66 -19.85 -1.90
CA SER A 166 -20.43 -19.43 -2.55
C SER A 166 -19.93 -18.09 -2.05
N MET A 167 -18.64 -17.80 -2.31
CA MET A 167 -18.04 -16.48 -2.07
C MET A 167 -18.75 -15.36 -2.85
N ASP A 168 -19.17 -15.65 -4.08
CA ASP A 168 -19.86 -14.66 -4.91
C ASP A 168 -21.24 -14.31 -4.34
N GLU A 169 -21.96 -15.30 -3.84
CA GLU A 169 -23.22 -15.08 -3.13
C GLU A 169 -23.01 -14.30 -1.86
N PHE A 170 -22.03 -14.69 -1.04
CA PHE A 170 -21.66 -14.01 0.20
C PHE A 170 -21.35 -12.52 -0.04
N PHE A 171 -20.49 -12.22 -1.02
CA PHE A 171 -20.16 -10.84 -1.36
C PHE A 171 -21.34 -10.04 -1.91
N ARG A 172 -22.21 -10.68 -2.67
CA ARG A 172 -23.40 -10.03 -3.24
C ARG A 172 -24.39 -9.66 -2.13
N LEU A 173 -24.67 -10.59 -1.19
CA LEU A 173 -25.68 -10.41 -0.14
C LEU A 173 -25.20 -9.48 0.97
N THR A 174 -23.91 -9.48 1.29
CA THR A 174 -23.31 -8.57 2.27
C THR A 174 -22.92 -7.22 1.68
N ASN A 175 -23.05 -7.05 0.35
CA ASN A 175 -22.48 -5.89 -0.37
C ASN A 175 -20.99 -5.65 -0.06
N LYS A 176 -20.25 -6.72 0.25
CA LYS A 176 -18.84 -6.72 0.67
C LYS A 176 -18.55 -5.91 1.94
N SER A 177 -19.52 -5.60 2.76
CA SER A 177 -19.37 -4.87 4.01
C SER A 177 -19.50 -5.82 5.19
N PHE A 178 -18.57 -5.70 6.15
CA PHE A 178 -18.64 -6.44 7.41
C PHE A 178 -19.84 -6.01 8.25
N HIS A 179 -20.22 -4.74 8.17
CA HIS A 179 -21.38 -4.19 8.88
C HIS A 179 -22.68 -4.88 8.49
N ASN A 180 -22.82 -5.24 7.21
CA ASN A 180 -24.00 -5.93 6.70
C ASN A 180 -24.05 -7.43 7.10
N LEU A 181 -22.98 -7.96 7.67
CA LEU A 181 -22.92 -9.32 8.18
C LEU A 181 -23.47 -9.42 9.61
N ILE A 182 -23.33 -8.34 10.37
CA ILE A 182 -23.82 -8.26 11.75
C ILE A 182 -25.23 -7.70 11.70
N ARG A 183 -26.23 -8.53 11.98
CA ARG A 183 -27.59 -8.02 12.24
C ARG A 183 -27.58 -7.32 13.60
N GLU A 184 -28.01 -6.07 13.61
CA GLU A 184 -28.48 -5.43 14.84
C GLU A 184 -29.82 -6.07 15.16
N ASP A 185 -29.85 -6.92 16.20
CA ASP A 185 -31.11 -7.40 16.82
C ASP A 185 -31.67 -6.31 17.73
#